data_4fc687ac5fd3e15b47e27c1945a5860a
#
_entry.id   4fc687ac5fd3e15b47e27c1945a5860a
#
_cell.length_a   1.000
_cell.length_b   1.000
_cell.length_c   1.000
_cell.angle_alpha   90.00
_cell.angle_beta   90.00
_cell.angle_gamma   90.00
#
_symmetry.space_group_name_H-M   'P 1'
#
loop_
_entity.id
_entity.type
_entity.pdbx_description
1 polymer ?
#
loop_
_entity_poly.entity_id
_entity_poly.type
_entity_poly.pdbx_seq_one_letter_code
_entity_poly.pdbx_strand_id
1 'polypeptide(L)'
;PYTTLFRSGWRSTFTNKGLRPPAFWKPRNANVYIAESSLGAQSALTMDMEYKYIRDLGRIFHRNVEAERLISDMQQSVNYTVAQTAHEKPPKALFVELEGKNFRLYGHKTLAGNIGDTLHADVIDTDTPSISMEDVVEQNPDVIFLIVSDGEYSQADTIMNYVLQQPALQGVNALRNKRVYFLPLLAVYSPGIRLSDGIDIVSHGLYPNLYPEGVPDLIH
;
A
#
# COMPACT_ATOMS: atom_id res chain seq x y z
N PRO A 1 8.61 -22.85 31.51
CA PRO A 1 8.54 -22.20 30.21
C PRO A 1 8.05 -20.78 30.43
N TYR A 2 8.93 -19.83 30.26
CA TYR A 2 8.59 -18.41 30.39
C TYR A 2 7.88 -18.01 29.10
N THR A 3 6.56 -18.05 29.10
CA THR A 3 5.77 -17.37 28.06
C THR A 3 5.89 -15.87 28.32
N THR A 4 6.92 -15.25 27.75
CA THR A 4 6.99 -13.80 27.72
C THR A 4 5.76 -13.31 27.00
N LEU A 5 4.83 -12.68 27.73
CA LEU A 5 3.66 -12.08 27.13
C LEU A 5 4.14 -10.97 26.18
N PHE A 6 3.70 -11.05 24.94
CA PHE A 6 4.06 -10.08 23.92
C PHE A 6 2.80 -9.50 23.28
N ARG A 7 2.82 -8.22 22.99
CA ARG A 7 1.76 -7.51 22.30
C ARG A 7 2.37 -6.70 21.17
N SER A 8 1.90 -6.92 19.96
CA SER A 8 2.26 -6.10 18.82
C SER A 8 1.02 -5.48 18.19
N GLY A 9 1.17 -4.32 17.60
CA GLY A 9 0.09 -3.65 16.89
C GLY A 9 0.42 -2.21 16.53
N TRP A 10 -0.59 -1.53 16.04
CA TRP A 10 -0.55 -0.11 15.74
C TRP A 10 -0.70 0.74 16.98
N ARG A 11 -0.16 1.96 16.94
CA ARG A 11 -0.27 2.92 18.05
C ARG A 11 -1.72 3.15 18.48
N SER A 12 -2.63 3.26 17.50
CA SER A 12 -4.06 3.45 17.74
C SER A 12 -4.72 2.32 18.53
N THR A 13 -4.13 1.11 18.49
CA THR A 13 -4.62 -0.07 19.23
C THR A 13 -4.27 0.01 20.72
N PHE A 14 -3.16 0.68 21.08
CA PHE A 14 -2.66 0.78 22.44
C PHE A 14 -3.24 1.97 23.19
N THR A 15 -4.55 2.03 23.27
CA THR A 15 -5.34 3.05 23.98
C THR A 15 -6.08 2.47 25.17
N ASN A 16 -6.66 3.33 26.02
CA ASN A 16 -7.46 2.87 27.18
C ASN A 16 -8.71 2.07 26.76
N LYS A 17 -9.23 2.29 25.57
CA LYS A 17 -10.40 1.58 25.00
C LYS A 17 -10.01 0.33 24.22
N GLY A 18 -8.73 0.19 23.82
CA GLY A 18 -8.20 -0.95 23.10
C GLY A 18 -7.33 -1.86 23.96
N LEU A 19 -6.14 -2.21 23.46
CA LEU A 19 -5.19 -3.11 24.14
C LEU A 19 -4.49 -2.50 25.35
N ARG A 20 -4.90 -1.35 25.85
CA ARG A 20 -4.24 -0.58 26.91
C ARG A 20 -2.88 -0.01 26.49
N PRO A 21 -2.47 1.15 27.07
CA PRO A 21 -1.16 1.75 26.74
C PRO A 21 0.02 0.88 27.22
N PRO A 22 1.21 1.04 26.62
CA PRO A 22 2.41 0.28 27.01
C PRO A 22 2.72 0.32 28.52
N ALA A 23 2.46 1.47 29.17
CA ALA A 23 2.64 1.62 30.63
C ALA A 23 1.79 0.66 31.48
N PHE A 24 0.65 0.20 30.96
CA PHE A 24 -0.18 -0.80 31.62
C PHE A 24 0.46 -2.20 31.59
N TRP A 25 1.19 -2.53 30.52
CA TRP A 25 1.77 -3.85 30.30
C TRP A 25 3.12 -4.04 30.99
N LYS A 26 3.93 -2.97 31.08
CA LYS A 26 5.26 -3.02 31.65
C LYS A 26 5.32 -3.67 33.06
N PRO A 27 4.48 -3.29 34.05
CA PRO A 27 4.50 -3.94 35.38
C PRO A 27 3.92 -5.36 35.37
N ARG A 28 3.32 -5.81 34.27
CA ARG A 28 2.77 -7.15 34.07
C ARG A 28 3.75 -8.07 33.31
N ASN A 29 4.98 -7.66 33.18
CA ASN A 29 6.04 -8.38 32.46
C ASN A 29 5.64 -8.76 31.02
N ALA A 30 4.84 -7.90 30.37
CA ALA A 30 4.46 -8.05 28.98
C ALA A 30 5.17 -7.00 28.13
N ASN A 31 5.90 -7.45 27.12
CA ASN A 31 6.55 -6.56 26.16
C ASN A 31 5.55 -6.04 25.12
N VAL A 32 5.70 -4.78 24.75
CA VAL A 32 4.88 -4.14 23.71
C VAL A 32 5.80 -3.68 22.58
N TYR A 33 5.41 -4.04 21.36
CA TYR A 33 6.02 -3.55 20.14
C TYR A 33 4.99 -2.81 19.30
N ILE A 34 5.28 -1.57 18.96
CA ILE A 34 4.41 -0.73 18.15
C ILE A 34 5.11 -0.52 16.80
N ALA A 35 4.41 -0.85 15.71
CA ALA A 35 4.94 -0.65 14.37
C ALA A 35 5.32 0.82 14.14
N GLU A 36 6.53 1.08 13.67
CA GLU A 36 7.08 2.43 13.45
C GLU A 36 6.21 3.22 12.47
N SER A 37 5.73 2.58 11.43
CA SER A 37 4.79 3.14 10.45
C SER A 37 3.49 3.68 11.06
N SER A 38 3.17 3.29 12.31
CA SER A 38 2.00 3.78 13.03
C SER A 38 2.27 4.96 13.99
N LEU A 39 3.54 5.40 14.14
CA LEU A 39 3.94 6.29 15.23
C LEU A 39 3.70 7.78 14.96
N GLY A 40 3.39 8.19 13.75
CA GLY A 40 3.06 9.60 13.59
C GLY A 40 3.08 10.17 12.19
N ALA A 41 2.34 11.24 12.04
CA ALA A 41 1.99 11.94 10.81
C ALA A 41 3.12 12.79 10.19
N GLN A 42 4.36 12.71 10.67
CA GLN A 42 5.43 13.63 10.25
C GLN A 42 6.49 13.01 9.33
N SER A 43 6.57 11.71 9.23
CA SER A 43 7.47 11.02 8.31
C SER A 43 6.69 10.33 7.19
N ALA A 44 7.25 10.34 5.98
CA ALA A 44 6.72 9.52 4.90
C ALA A 44 6.78 8.04 5.29
N LEU A 45 5.76 7.28 4.94
CA LEU A 45 5.75 5.83 5.10
C LEU A 45 6.52 5.20 3.95
N THR A 46 7.44 4.30 4.28
CA THR A 46 8.32 3.67 3.29
C THR A 46 8.34 2.16 3.42
N MET A 47 8.70 1.47 2.34
CA MET A 47 8.93 0.02 2.37
C MET A 47 10.04 -0.36 3.37
N ASP A 48 11.05 0.48 3.58
CA ASP A 48 12.11 0.21 4.56
C ASP A 48 11.58 0.13 6.00
N MET A 49 10.56 0.93 6.35
CA MET A 49 9.89 0.81 7.66
C MET A 49 9.20 -0.55 7.80
N GLU A 50 8.60 -1.05 6.72
CA GLU A 50 7.95 -2.37 6.73
C GLU A 50 8.99 -3.51 6.74
N TYR A 51 10.10 -3.39 6.02
CA TYR A 51 11.22 -4.32 6.12
C TYR A 51 11.79 -4.37 7.54
N LYS A 52 11.92 -3.20 8.19
CA LYS A 52 12.33 -3.13 9.60
C LYS A 52 11.31 -3.81 10.51
N TYR A 53 10.02 -3.61 10.29
CA TYR A 53 8.96 -4.28 11.05
C TYR A 53 9.06 -5.81 10.94
N ILE A 54 9.19 -6.35 9.73
CA ILE A 54 9.36 -7.78 9.46
C ILE A 54 10.62 -8.31 10.17
N ARG A 55 11.74 -7.59 10.08
CA ARG A 55 13.01 -7.96 10.72
C ARG A 55 12.89 -7.96 12.24
N ASP A 56 12.24 -6.98 12.82
CA ASP A 56 12.03 -6.90 14.26
C ASP A 56 11.14 -8.04 14.77
N LEU A 57 10.08 -8.39 14.04
CA LEU A 57 9.27 -9.59 14.35
C LEU A 57 10.10 -10.88 14.22
N GLY A 58 10.95 -10.99 13.20
CA GLY A 58 11.88 -12.09 13.03
C GLY A 58 12.77 -12.28 14.26
N ARG A 59 13.31 -11.19 14.80
CA ARG A 59 14.12 -11.21 16.05
C ARG A 59 13.29 -11.61 17.28
N ILE A 60 12.11 -11.05 17.43
CA ILE A 60 11.21 -11.33 18.57
C ILE A 60 10.80 -12.80 18.61
N PHE A 61 10.51 -13.39 17.45
CA PHE A 61 10.06 -14.78 17.34
C PHE A 61 11.17 -15.79 17.02
N HIS A 62 12.44 -15.36 17.00
CA HIS A 62 13.60 -16.19 16.62
C HIS A 62 13.45 -16.79 15.20
N ARG A 63 12.95 -16.00 14.27
CA ARG A 63 12.71 -16.34 12.85
C ARG A 63 13.49 -15.39 11.92
N ASN A 64 14.75 -15.11 12.26
CA ASN A 64 15.53 -14.15 11.49
C ASN A 64 15.74 -14.58 10.03
N VAL A 65 15.98 -15.87 9.80
CA VAL A 65 16.23 -16.41 8.46
C VAL A 65 15.01 -16.25 7.57
N GLU A 66 13.83 -16.58 8.10
CA GLU A 66 12.56 -16.44 7.39
C GLU A 66 12.23 -14.97 7.10
N ALA A 67 12.48 -14.09 8.06
CA ALA A 67 12.27 -12.65 7.91
C ALA A 67 13.17 -12.05 6.81
N GLU A 68 14.49 -12.37 6.84
CA GLU A 68 15.41 -11.87 5.81
C GLU A 68 15.11 -12.48 4.43
N ARG A 69 14.62 -13.71 4.35
CA ARG A 69 14.18 -14.31 3.08
C ARG A 69 13.01 -13.54 2.50
N LEU A 70 11.95 -13.28 3.30
CA LEU A 70 10.81 -12.50 2.86
C LEU A 70 11.21 -11.11 2.35
N ILE A 71 12.10 -10.42 3.07
CA ILE A 71 12.59 -9.11 2.66
C ILE A 71 13.38 -9.23 1.34
N SER A 72 14.25 -10.22 1.24
CA SER A 72 15.06 -10.46 0.03
C SER A 72 14.18 -10.74 -1.19
N ASP A 73 13.14 -11.55 -1.04
CA ASP A 73 12.21 -11.89 -2.13
C ASP A 73 11.49 -10.61 -2.64
N MET A 74 11.00 -9.76 -1.74
CA MET A 74 10.39 -8.47 -2.09
C MET A 74 11.37 -7.53 -2.78
N GLN A 75 12.60 -7.41 -2.25
CA GLN A 75 13.63 -6.57 -2.84
C GLN A 75 14.06 -7.06 -4.22
N GLN A 76 14.10 -8.38 -4.45
CA GLN A 76 14.39 -8.96 -5.75
C GLN A 76 13.30 -8.63 -6.78
N SER A 77 12.02 -8.70 -6.40
CA SER A 77 10.90 -8.32 -7.26
C SER A 77 11.00 -6.84 -7.67
N VAL A 78 11.22 -5.95 -6.71
CA VAL A 78 11.44 -4.52 -6.97
C VAL A 78 12.62 -4.29 -7.89
N ASN A 79 13.79 -4.86 -7.57
CA ASN A 79 15.01 -4.67 -8.33
C ASN A 79 14.88 -5.20 -9.77
N TYR A 80 14.18 -6.33 -9.95
CA TYR A 80 13.89 -6.87 -11.27
C TYR A 80 13.06 -5.88 -12.09
N THR A 81 11.93 -5.40 -11.56
CA THR A 81 11.08 -4.42 -12.24
C THR A 81 11.86 -3.17 -12.63
N VAL A 82 12.56 -2.57 -11.67
CA VAL A 82 13.35 -1.35 -11.87
C VAL A 82 14.43 -1.54 -12.94
N ALA A 83 15.15 -2.66 -12.92
CA ALA A 83 16.19 -2.95 -13.89
C ALA A 83 15.65 -3.13 -15.30
N GLN A 84 14.49 -3.79 -15.46
CA GLN A 84 13.88 -4.02 -16.78
C GLN A 84 13.26 -2.74 -17.36
N THR A 85 12.80 -1.83 -16.52
CA THR A 85 12.06 -0.62 -16.93
C THR A 85 12.90 0.66 -16.88
N ALA A 86 14.20 0.56 -16.59
CA ALA A 86 15.11 1.71 -16.41
C ALA A 86 15.17 2.68 -17.61
N HIS A 87 14.82 2.23 -18.81
CA HIS A 87 14.80 3.02 -20.04
C HIS A 87 13.39 3.42 -20.49
N GLU A 88 12.37 3.00 -19.76
CA GLU A 88 10.99 3.35 -20.08
C GLU A 88 10.64 4.73 -19.49
N LYS A 89 9.70 5.41 -20.16
CA LYS A 89 9.13 6.63 -19.58
C LYS A 89 8.31 6.23 -18.34
N PRO A 90 8.53 6.86 -17.16
CA PRO A 90 7.72 6.60 -15.98
C PRO A 90 6.22 6.75 -16.27
N PRO A 91 5.40 5.74 -16.04
CA PRO A 91 3.95 5.87 -16.20
C PRO A 91 3.40 6.77 -15.10
N LYS A 92 2.48 7.67 -15.48
CA LYS A 92 1.80 8.55 -14.52
C LYS A 92 0.76 7.77 -13.73
N ALA A 93 1.00 7.57 -12.44
CA ALA A 93 0.23 6.68 -11.59
C ALA A 93 -0.59 7.44 -10.54
N LEU A 94 -1.85 7.06 -10.40
CA LEU A 94 -2.77 7.59 -9.40
C LEU A 94 -3.20 6.48 -8.43
N PHE A 95 -2.95 6.69 -7.14
CA PHE A 95 -3.37 5.80 -6.05
C PHE A 95 -4.50 6.48 -5.26
N VAL A 96 -5.71 5.93 -5.35
CA VAL A 96 -6.89 6.58 -4.78
C VAL A 96 -7.87 5.59 -4.15
N GLU A 97 -8.59 6.05 -3.14
CA GLU A 97 -9.74 5.39 -2.54
C GLU A 97 -10.99 6.26 -2.77
N LEU A 98 -12.12 5.66 -3.12
CA LEU A 98 -13.35 6.41 -3.36
C LEU A 98 -13.96 6.88 -2.03
N GLU A 99 -14.08 8.19 -1.84
CA GLU A 99 -14.75 8.81 -0.69
C GLU A 99 -15.95 9.66 -1.15
N GLY A 100 -17.12 9.05 -1.19
CA GLY A 100 -18.33 9.72 -1.67
C GLY A 100 -18.25 10.05 -3.16
N LYS A 101 -18.13 11.35 -3.51
CA LYS A 101 -17.99 11.82 -4.91
C LYS A 101 -16.54 12.18 -5.27
N ASN A 102 -15.66 12.22 -4.30
CA ASN A 102 -14.24 12.54 -4.45
C ASN A 102 -13.40 11.30 -4.19
N PHE A 103 -12.09 11.47 -4.32
CA PHE A 103 -11.13 10.45 -4.01
C PHE A 103 -10.20 10.92 -2.89
N ARG A 104 -9.88 10.02 -1.97
CA ARG A 104 -8.74 10.17 -1.09
C ARG A 104 -7.48 9.80 -1.86
N LEU A 105 -6.49 10.67 -1.83
CA LEU A 105 -5.23 10.51 -2.54
C LEU A 105 -4.18 9.87 -1.63
N TYR A 106 -3.44 8.92 -2.20
CA TYR A 106 -2.29 8.27 -1.58
C TYR A 106 -1.01 8.67 -2.32
N GLY A 107 -0.51 9.87 -2.04
CA GLY A 107 0.69 10.44 -2.66
C GLY A 107 2.00 9.96 -2.02
N HIS A 108 3.11 10.67 -2.32
CA HIS A 108 4.50 10.32 -1.96
C HIS A 108 4.73 10.01 -0.47
N LYS A 109 3.94 10.59 0.44
CA LYS A 109 4.07 10.37 1.89
C LYS A 109 3.40 9.10 2.40
N THR A 110 2.66 8.40 1.54
CA THR A 110 2.00 7.14 1.88
C THR A 110 2.84 5.95 1.42
N LEU A 111 2.56 4.77 1.97
CA LEU A 111 3.25 3.56 1.53
C LEU A 111 2.89 3.20 0.08
N ALA A 112 1.63 3.40 -0.34
CA ALA A 112 1.22 3.19 -1.73
C ALA A 112 2.02 4.07 -2.71
N GLY A 113 2.14 5.37 -2.41
CA GLY A 113 2.97 6.27 -3.19
C GLY A 113 4.44 5.89 -3.18
N ASN A 114 4.99 5.50 -2.01
CA ASN A 114 6.39 5.06 -1.92
C ASN A 114 6.68 3.80 -2.74
N ILE A 115 5.74 2.85 -2.82
CA ILE A 115 5.86 1.69 -3.71
C ILE A 115 5.93 2.17 -5.17
N GLY A 116 5.02 3.07 -5.57
CA GLY A 116 5.02 3.66 -6.91
C GLY A 116 6.34 4.36 -7.25
N ASP A 117 6.82 5.23 -6.37
CA ASP A 117 8.10 5.95 -6.53
C ASP A 117 9.28 4.98 -6.68
N THR A 118 9.32 3.94 -5.83
CA THR A 118 10.39 2.94 -5.86
C THR A 118 10.39 2.13 -7.15
N LEU A 119 9.21 1.92 -7.74
CA LEU A 119 9.03 1.24 -9.03
C LEU A 119 9.11 2.18 -10.23
N HIS A 120 9.65 3.40 -10.07
CA HIS A 120 9.84 4.41 -11.11
C HIS A 120 8.55 4.92 -11.75
N ALA A 121 7.43 4.96 -11.03
CA ALA A 121 6.25 5.66 -11.48
C ALA A 121 6.37 7.19 -11.26
N ASP A 122 5.70 7.97 -12.11
CA ASP A 122 5.40 9.38 -11.86
C ASP A 122 4.13 9.44 -11.02
N VAL A 123 4.32 9.40 -9.68
CA VAL A 123 3.20 9.35 -8.71
C VAL A 123 2.52 10.69 -8.62
N ILE A 124 1.22 10.73 -8.88
CA ILE A 124 0.41 11.94 -8.70
C ILE A 124 0.28 12.24 -7.21
N ASP A 125 0.67 13.45 -6.83
CA ASP A 125 0.50 13.97 -5.48
C ASP A 125 -0.02 15.41 -5.52
N THR A 126 -0.64 15.86 -4.43
CA THR A 126 -1.17 17.21 -4.26
C THR A 126 -0.99 17.67 -2.82
N ASP A 127 -1.13 18.97 -2.57
CA ASP A 127 -1.04 19.54 -1.23
C ASP A 127 -2.18 19.08 -0.30
N THR A 128 -3.23 18.52 -0.85
CA THR A 128 -4.40 18.03 -0.12
C THR A 128 -4.54 16.51 -0.26
N PRO A 129 -5.02 15.82 0.78
CA PRO A 129 -5.23 14.38 0.71
C PRO A 129 -6.49 13.97 -0.08
N SER A 130 -7.18 14.92 -0.70
CA SER A 130 -8.41 14.69 -1.48
C SER A 130 -8.26 15.27 -2.88
N ILE A 131 -8.72 14.53 -3.88
CA ILE A 131 -8.70 14.91 -5.29
C ILE A 131 -10.10 14.72 -5.88
N SER A 132 -10.57 15.70 -6.65
CA SER A 132 -11.86 15.64 -7.33
C SER A 132 -11.78 14.84 -8.65
N MET A 133 -12.92 14.52 -9.26
CA MET A 133 -12.93 13.90 -10.60
C MET A 133 -12.35 14.84 -11.68
N GLU A 134 -12.60 16.14 -11.53
CA GLU A 134 -12.06 17.17 -12.41
C GLU A 134 -10.53 17.21 -12.34
N ASP A 135 -9.96 17.12 -11.13
CA ASP A 135 -8.52 17.06 -10.95
C ASP A 135 -7.93 15.79 -11.56
N VAL A 136 -8.62 14.64 -11.44
CA VAL A 136 -8.20 13.40 -12.10
C VAL A 136 -8.16 13.56 -13.62
N VAL A 137 -9.14 14.25 -14.21
CA VAL A 137 -9.15 14.56 -15.65
C VAL A 137 -7.97 15.45 -16.03
N GLU A 138 -7.68 16.49 -15.25
CA GLU A 138 -6.55 17.39 -15.50
C GLU A 138 -5.21 16.66 -15.37
N GLN A 139 -5.06 15.84 -14.33
CA GLN A 139 -3.86 15.02 -14.13
C GLN A 139 -3.67 13.96 -15.22
N ASN A 140 -4.75 13.43 -15.77
CA ASN A 140 -4.78 12.45 -16.83
C ASN A 140 -3.80 11.26 -16.61
N PRO A 141 -3.99 10.46 -15.56
CA PRO A 141 -3.12 9.33 -15.24
C PRO A 141 -3.10 8.25 -16.32
N ASP A 142 -1.95 7.59 -16.49
CA ASP A 142 -1.79 6.43 -17.36
C ASP A 142 -2.31 5.14 -16.72
N VAL A 143 -2.33 5.09 -15.38
CA VAL A 143 -2.84 3.98 -14.56
C VAL A 143 -3.47 4.50 -13.28
N ILE A 144 -4.56 3.86 -12.85
CA ILE A 144 -5.23 4.13 -11.58
C ILE A 144 -5.22 2.85 -10.74
N PHE A 145 -4.71 2.95 -9.51
CA PHE A 145 -4.86 1.93 -8.49
C PHE A 145 -5.97 2.35 -7.54
N LEU A 146 -7.11 1.65 -7.63
CA LEU A 146 -8.29 1.90 -6.81
C LEU A 146 -8.15 1.11 -5.51
N ILE A 147 -7.82 1.82 -4.44
CA ILE A 147 -7.62 1.23 -3.12
C ILE A 147 -8.97 0.89 -2.52
N VAL A 148 -9.09 -0.34 -2.00
CA VAL A 148 -10.32 -0.85 -1.39
C VAL A 148 -10.00 -1.44 -0.03
N SER A 149 -10.75 -1.04 1.00
CA SER A 149 -10.61 -1.59 2.35
C SER A 149 -11.22 -3.00 2.43
N ASP A 150 -10.73 -3.83 3.34
CA ASP A 150 -11.24 -5.20 3.55
C ASP A 150 -12.72 -5.24 3.93
N GLY A 151 -13.22 -4.21 4.60
CA GLY A 151 -14.64 -4.05 4.91
C GLY A 151 -15.51 -3.79 3.68
N GLU A 152 -14.92 -3.43 2.55
CA GLU A 152 -15.61 -3.04 1.31
C GLU A 152 -15.42 -4.05 0.16
N TYR A 153 -14.69 -5.15 0.35
CA TYR A 153 -14.45 -6.14 -0.71
C TYR A 153 -15.73 -6.67 -1.35
N SER A 154 -16.78 -6.88 -0.57
CA SER A 154 -18.09 -7.29 -1.11
C SER A 154 -18.75 -6.23 -2.01
N GLN A 155 -18.25 -5.00 -2.00
CA GLN A 155 -18.73 -3.87 -2.81
C GLN A 155 -17.71 -3.45 -3.87
N ALA A 156 -16.59 -4.15 -3.98
CA ALA A 156 -15.48 -3.78 -4.85
C ALA A 156 -15.92 -3.57 -6.31
N ASP A 157 -16.68 -4.51 -6.87
CA ASP A 157 -17.25 -4.38 -8.21
C ASP A 157 -18.16 -3.17 -8.37
N THR A 158 -18.96 -2.86 -7.36
CA THR A 158 -19.82 -1.68 -7.37
C THR A 158 -19.00 -0.41 -7.41
N ILE A 159 -17.93 -0.34 -6.60
CA ILE A 159 -16.99 0.78 -6.55
C ILE A 159 -16.27 0.93 -7.90
N MET A 160 -15.75 -0.16 -8.45
CA MET A 160 -15.09 -0.16 -9.76
C MET A 160 -16.04 0.31 -10.86
N ASN A 161 -17.24 -0.26 -10.92
CA ASN A 161 -18.24 0.10 -11.92
C ASN A 161 -18.66 1.58 -11.78
N TYR A 162 -18.79 2.08 -10.55
CA TYR A 162 -19.07 3.49 -10.33
C TYR A 162 -17.98 4.37 -10.95
N VAL A 163 -16.70 4.08 -10.73
CA VAL A 163 -15.57 4.85 -11.28
C VAL A 163 -15.53 4.72 -12.80
N LEU A 164 -15.65 3.49 -13.34
CA LEU A 164 -15.56 3.23 -14.78
C LEU A 164 -16.73 3.86 -15.57
N GLN A 165 -17.89 4.06 -14.96
CA GLN A 165 -19.07 4.64 -15.62
C GLN A 165 -19.16 6.16 -15.50
N GLN A 166 -18.24 6.83 -14.80
CA GLN A 166 -18.26 8.30 -14.70
C GLN A 166 -18.03 8.95 -16.06
N PRO A 167 -18.99 9.74 -16.58
CA PRO A 167 -18.83 10.38 -17.89
C PRO A 167 -17.60 11.29 -17.97
N ALA A 168 -17.30 12.01 -16.89
CA ALA A 168 -16.16 12.91 -16.81
C ALA A 168 -14.81 12.16 -17.00
N LEU A 169 -14.69 10.92 -16.54
CA LEU A 169 -13.43 10.17 -16.56
C LEU A 169 -13.19 9.41 -17.88
N GLN A 170 -14.15 9.35 -18.80
CA GLN A 170 -14.04 8.57 -20.04
C GLN A 170 -12.88 9.00 -20.96
N GLY A 171 -12.44 10.26 -20.85
CA GLY A 171 -11.29 10.80 -21.57
C GLY A 171 -9.93 10.46 -20.96
N VAL A 172 -9.90 10.00 -19.70
CA VAL A 172 -8.66 9.73 -18.97
C VAL A 172 -7.93 8.52 -19.56
N ASN A 173 -6.61 8.63 -19.74
CA ASN A 173 -5.77 7.59 -20.33
C ASN A 173 -5.96 6.23 -19.66
N ALA A 174 -5.97 6.19 -18.33
CA ALA A 174 -6.15 4.95 -17.57
C ALA A 174 -7.45 4.23 -17.93
N LEU A 175 -8.58 4.95 -18.06
CA LEU A 175 -9.86 4.34 -18.41
C LEU A 175 -9.89 3.90 -19.87
N ARG A 176 -9.40 4.76 -20.79
CA ARG A 176 -9.33 4.43 -22.21
C ARG A 176 -8.50 3.19 -22.52
N ASN A 177 -7.43 2.99 -21.75
CA ASN A 177 -6.51 1.88 -21.90
C ASN A 177 -6.84 0.71 -20.97
N LYS A 178 -7.95 0.75 -20.22
CA LYS A 178 -8.39 -0.27 -19.25
C LYS A 178 -7.32 -0.58 -18.20
N ARG A 179 -6.65 0.46 -17.72
CA ARG A 179 -5.59 0.37 -16.71
C ARG A 179 -6.09 0.96 -15.37
N VAL A 180 -7.20 0.42 -14.89
CA VAL A 180 -7.75 0.70 -13.55
C VAL A 180 -7.76 -0.63 -12.81
N TYR A 181 -7.03 -0.72 -11.71
CA TYR A 181 -6.80 -1.96 -10.99
C TYR A 181 -7.18 -1.81 -9.51
N PHE A 182 -7.69 -2.87 -8.92
CA PHE A 182 -7.86 -2.92 -7.48
C PHE A 182 -6.52 -3.02 -6.76
N LEU A 183 -6.44 -2.34 -5.62
CA LEU A 183 -5.30 -2.42 -4.72
C LEU A 183 -5.83 -2.57 -3.27
N PRO A 184 -5.67 -3.75 -2.65
CA PRO A 184 -6.12 -3.95 -1.28
C PRO A 184 -5.44 -2.98 -0.31
N LEU A 185 -6.21 -2.28 0.52
CA LEU A 185 -5.66 -1.35 1.51
C LEU A 185 -4.66 -2.04 2.44
N LEU A 186 -4.92 -3.30 2.79
CA LEU A 186 -4.02 -4.12 3.62
C LEU A 186 -2.64 -4.35 3.01
N ALA A 187 -2.50 -4.23 1.68
CA ALA A 187 -1.23 -4.41 0.99
C ALA A 187 -0.37 -3.14 0.96
N VAL A 188 -0.95 -1.96 1.24
CA VAL A 188 -0.29 -0.65 1.06
C VAL A 188 -0.47 0.32 2.22
N TYR A 189 -1.08 -0.12 3.31
CA TYR A 189 -1.28 0.74 4.49
C TYR A 189 -0.65 0.17 5.77
N SER A 190 -0.82 -1.12 6.01
CA SER A 190 -0.24 -1.83 7.16
C SER A 190 0.15 -3.25 6.78
N PRO A 191 0.99 -3.41 5.78
CA PRO A 191 1.03 -4.65 5.03
C PRO A 191 1.78 -5.77 5.73
N GLY A 192 2.83 -5.48 6.49
CA GLY A 192 3.71 -6.55 6.92
C GLY A 192 4.07 -7.48 5.75
N ILE A 193 3.67 -8.77 5.84
CA ILE A 193 3.92 -9.75 4.77
C ILE A 193 3.14 -9.43 3.47
N ARG A 194 1.99 -8.75 3.56
CA ARG A 194 1.21 -8.37 2.38
C ARG A 194 1.83 -7.25 1.55
N LEU A 195 2.96 -6.70 1.99
CA LEU A 195 3.74 -5.76 1.18
C LEU A 195 4.14 -6.38 -0.17
N SER A 196 4.42 -7.71 -0.21
CA SER A 196 4.68 -8.41 -1.48
C SER A 196 3.51 -8.31 -2.45
N ASP A 197 2.29 -8.49 -1.94
CA ASP A 197 1.06 -8.38 -2.74
C ASP A 197 0.93 -6.96 -3.34
N GLY A 198 1.21 -5.93 -2.53
CA GLY A 198 1.22 -4.54 -2.98
C GLY A 198 2.26 -4.26 -4.07
N ILE A 199 3.49 -4.76 -3.88
CA ILE A 199 4.57 -4.64 -4.87
C ILE A 199 4.16 -5.32 -6.19
N ASP A 200 3.63 -6.53 -6.14
CA ASP A 200 3.25 -7.30 -7.33
C ASP A 200 2.11 -6.62 -8.10
N ILE A 201 1.03 -6.21 -7.40
CA ILE A 201 -0.10 -5.50 -8.04
C ILE A 201 0.39 -4.22 -8.73
N VAL A 202 1.21 -3.43 -8.02
CA VAL A 202 1.68 -2.15 -8.55
C VAL A 202 2.65 -2.37 -9.71
N SER A 203 3.61 -3.30 -9.60
CA SER A 203 4.55 -3.62 -10.69
C SER A 203 3.82 -4.05 -11.96
N HIS A 204 2.87 -4.98 -11.85
CA HIS A 204 2.10 -5.50 -12.98
C HIS A 204 1.20 -4.42 -13.61
N GLY A 205 0.58 -3.59 -12.77
CA GLY A 205 -0.25 -2.48 -13.25
C GLY A 205 0.56 -1.37 -13.93
N LEU A 206 1.76 -1.07 -13.46
CA LEU A 206 2.65 -0.07 -14.06
C LEU A 206 3.24 -0.55 -15.40
N TYR A 207 3.62 -1.83 -15.49
CA TYR A 207 4.40 -2.38 -16.59
C TYR A 207 3.77 -3.65 -17.20
N PRO A 208 2.58 -3.56 -17.81
CA PRO A 208 1.85 -4.74 -18.28
C PRO A 208 2.59 -5.49 -19.41
N ASN A 209 3.52 -4.85 -20.12
CA ASN A 209 4.35 -5.53 -21.12
C ASN A 209 5.40 -6.44 -20.47
N LEU A 210 5.86 -6.11 -19.28
CA LEU A 210 6.79 -6.94 -18.50
C LEU A 210 6.06 -8.11 -17.81
N TYR A 211 4.77 -7.93 -17.49
CA TYR A 211 3.92 -8.86 -16.76
C TYR A 211 2.67 -9.23 -17.56
N PRO A 212 2.83 -10.05 -18.62
CA PRO A 212 1.71 -10.39 -19.53
C PRO A 212 0.62 -11.25 -18.88
N GLU A 213 0.91 -11.87 -17.72
CA GLU A 213 -0.07 -12.59 -16.90
C GLU A 213 -1.13 -11.68 -16.27
N GLY A 214 -0.89 -10.38 -16.29
CA GLY A 214 -1.81 -9.38 -15.74
C GLY A 214 -1.64 -9.12 -14.25
N VAL A 215 -2.47 -8.23 -13.72
CA VAL A 215 -2.44 -7.82 -12.32
C VAL A 215 -3.11 -8.88 -11.43
N PRO A 216 -2.47 -9.33 -10.34
CA PRO A 216 -3.10 -10.26 -9.40
C PRO A 216 -4.39 -9.68 -8.81
N ASP A 217 -5.46 -10.47 -8.81
CA ASP A 217 -6.69 -10.14 -8.13
C ASP A 217 -6.71 -10.79 -6.74
N LEU A 218 -6.67 -9.96 -5.70
CA LEU A 218 -6.65 -10.42 -4.30
C LEU A 218 -7.90 -9.97 -3.53
N ILE A 219 -8.90 -9.46 -4.23
CA ILE A 219 -10.18 -9.01 -3.67
C ILE A 219 -11.29 -10.03 -3.89
N HIS A 220 -11.23 -10.76 -4.99
CA HIS A 220 -12.20 -11.80 -5.40
C HIS A 220 -11.71 -13.23 -5.20
#